data_67349dc972f317a32907baa362d52f7b
#
_entry.id   67349dc972f317a32907baa362d52f7b
#
_cell.length_a   1.000
_cell.length_b   1.000
_cell.length_c   1.000
_cell.angle_alpha   90.00
_cell.angle_beta   90.00
_cell.angle_gamma   90.00
#
_symmetry.space_group_name_H-M   'P 1'
#
loop_
_entity.id
_entity.type
_entity.pdbx_description
1 polymer ?
#
loop_
_entity_poly.entity_id
_entity_poly.type
_entity_poly.pdbx_seq_one_letter_code
_entity_poly.pdbx_strand_id
1 'polypeptide(L)'
;MYKIAKENLSALFQSIAENQELYLPVEVSGQVNFKAWTQDANVSLETLKTVKSPKDAFFPQSENLYTVQREGKKLSIEPQALKEQNFVVFGMKACDIQGVKVLDNVFLSDPIDSFYAARREHGTIVAMACHEPEESCFCKAFGIDCAEPAADVATWMVEGELYWKALTEKGEALTKAVESLLVEADGADAEKLEAEKNAIHTIVEKLPYSNLSLEGWNGDALTEKFNSPVWEELYKPCLACGTCTFVCPTCQCYDIKDYD
;
A
#
# COMPACT_ATOMS: atom_id res chain seq x y z
N MET A 1 -8.36 20.94 5.32
CA MET A 1 -8.43 20.13 4.10
C MET A 1 -7.96 20.97 2.93
N TYR A 2 -7.22 20.40 2.01
CA TYR A 2 -6.67 21.09 0.84
C TYR A 2 -7.11 20.41 -0.44
N LYS A 3 -6.85 21.04 -1.57
CA LYS A 3 -7.05 20.47 -2.90
C LYS A 3 -5.98 20.98 -3.88
N ILE A 4 -5.78 20.24 -4.96
CA ILE A 4 -4.90 20.60 -6.08
C ILE A 4 -5.51 20.10 -7.38
N ALA A 5 -5.47 20.93 -8.43
CA ALA A 5 -5.95 20.54 -9.74
C ALA A 5 -5.10 19.38 -10.33
N LYS A 6 -5.75 18.43 -11.01
CA LYS A 6 -5.11 17.24 -11.62
C LYS A 6 -3.94 17.61 -12.53
N GLU A 7 -4.04 18.71 -13.26
CA GLU A 7 -2.99 19.24 -14.15
C GLU A 7 -1.71 19.67 -13.41
N ASN A 8 -1.82 19.99 -12.12
CA ASN A 8 -0.70 20.40 -11.27
C ASN A 8 -0.03 19.25 -10.49
N LEU A 9 -0.54 18.02 -10.63
CA LEU A 9 -0.01 16.87 -9.89
C LEU A 9 1.46 16.57 -10.21
N SER A 10 1.90 16.82 -11.45
CA SER A 10 3.32 16.67 -11.81
C SER A 10 4.22 17.57 -10.98
N ALA A 11 3.80 18.81 -10.70
CA ALA A 11 4.54 19.72 -9.83
C ALA A 11 4.55 19.25 -8.37
N LEU A 12 3.42 18.67 -7.89
CA LEU A 12 3.35 18.06 -6.56
C LEU A 12 4.34 16.90 -6.43
N PHE A 13 4.36 15.98 -7.40
CA PHE A 13 5.27 14.83 -7.40
C PHE A 13 6.74 15.27 -7.46
N GLN A 14 7.05 16.26 -8.29
CA GLN A 14 8.36 16.87 -8.38
C GLN A 14 8.81 17.42 -7.02
N SER A 15 7.97 18.21 -6.36
CA SER A 15 8.28 18.83 -5.06
C SER A 15 8.51 17.79 -3.96
N ILE A 16 7.74 16.70 -3.94
CA ILE A 16 7.96 15.59 -3.01
C ILE A 16 9.29 14.88 -3.32
N ALA A 17 9.56 14.60 -4.59
CA ALA A 17 10.73 13.85 -5.04
C ALA A 17 12.06 14.61 -4.88
N GLU A 18 12.05 15.93 -4.75
CA GLU A 18 13.25 16.74 -4.48
C GLU A 18 13.87 16.45 -3.12
N ASN A 19 13.07 15.99 -2.15
CA ASN A 19 13.51 15.81 -0.77
C ASN A 19 13.53 14.35 -0.29
N GLN A 20 12.80 13.46 -0.97
CA GLN A 20 12.65 12.08 -0.55
C GLN A 20 12.25 11.20 -1.73
N GLU A 21 12.46 9.90 -1.60
CA GLU A 21 12.08 8.94 -2.61
C GLU A 21 10.54 8.86 -2.74
N LEU A 22 10.00 8.91 -3.95
CA LEU A 22 8.57 8.88 -4.20
C LEU A 22 8.20 7.67 -5.05
N TYR A 23 7.29 6.83 -4.55
CA TYR A 23 6.72 5.70 -5.26
C TYR A 23 5.29 6.00 -5.67
N LEU A 24 4.95 5.77 -6.94
CA LEU A 24 3.65 6.01 -7.54
C LEU A 24 3.21 4.80 -8.37
N PRO A 25 1.90 4.59 -8.59
CA PRO A 25 1.41 3.64 -9.58
C PRO A 25 1.73 4.14 -10.99
N VAL A 26 2.67 3.47 -11.65
CA VAL A 26 3.19 3.81 -12.99
C VAL A 26 2.83 2.72 -13.96
N GLU A 27 2.28 3.13 -15.11
CA GLU A 27 1.97 2.24 -16.22
C GLU A 27 3.20 2.00 -17.09
N VAL A 28 3.51 0.73 -17.32
CA VAL A 28 4.55 0.29 -18.25
C VAL A 28 4.02 -0.91 -19.04
N SER A 29 3.98 -0.80 -20.36
CA SER A 29 3.53 -1.87 -21.25
C SER A 29 2.12 -2.39 -20.92
N GLY A 30 1.20 -1.51 -20.57
CA GLY A 30 -0.19 -1.86 -20.22
C GLY A 30 -0.38 -2.46 -18.83
N GLN A 31 0.65 -2.43 -17.99
CA GLN A 31 0.57 -2.88 -16.60
C GLN A 31 0.92 -1.76 -15.63
N VAL A 32 0.12 -1.60 -14.60
CA VAL A 32 0.36 -0.59 -13.54
C VAL A 32 0.97 -1.26 -12.31
N ASN A 33 2.10 -0.74 -11.86
CA ASN A 33 2.80 -1.15 -10.64
C ASN A 33 3.38 0.06 -9.92
N PHE A 34 3.59 -0.04 -8.62
CA PHE A 34 4.32 0.97 -7.88
C PHE A 34 5.80 0.96 -8.28
N LYS A 35 6.30 2.12 -8.67
CA LYS A 35 7.70 2.35 -9.05
C LYS A 35 8.18 3.69 -8.50
N ALA A 36 9.49 3.82 -8.33
CA ALA A 36 10.11 5.12 -8.07
C ALA A 36 9.73 6.10 -9.20
N TRP A 37 9.28 7.28 -8.81
CA TRP A 37 8.85 8.30 -9.75
C TRP A 37 10.03 8.91 -10.51
N THR A 38 9.81 9.14 -11.78
CA THR A 38 10.68 9.91 -12.67
C THR A 38 9.82 10.91 -13.44
N GLN A 39 10.43 11.98 -13.95
CA GLN A 39 9.69 13.06 -14.61
C GLN A 39 8.91 12.61 -15.85
N ASP A 40 9.35 11.53 -16.50
CA ASP A 40 8.74 10.92 -17.68
C ASP A 40 7.80 9.73 -17.33
N ALA A 41 7.54 9.47 -16.03
CA ALA A 41 6.70 8.37 -15.62
C ALA A 41 5.23 8.58 -16.02
N ASN A 42 4.61 7.57 -16.63
CA ASN A 42 3.18 7.55 -16.90
C ASN A 42 2.41 7.15 -15.63
N VAL A 43 2.07 8.13 -14.79
CA VAL A 43 1.39 7.92 -13.51
C VAL A 43 -0.10 7.65 -13.72
N SER A 44 -0.62 6.58 -13.11
CA SER A 44 -2.03 6.16 -13.20
C SER A 44 -2.66 6.07 -11.81
N LEU A 45 -3.07 7.20 -11.24
CA LEU A 45 -3.75 7.26 -9.93
C LEU A 45 -5.18 6.68 -9.96
N GLU A 46 -5.81 6.66 -11.11
CA GLU A 46 -7.20 6.17 -11.28
C GLU A 46 -7.27 4.64 -11.35
N THR A 47 -6.13 3.96 -11.54
CA THR A 47 -6.09 2.48 -11.52
C THR A 47 -6.57 1.95 -10.18
N LEU A 48 -7.61 1.11 -10.23
CA LEU A 48 -8.16 0.50 -9.02
C LEU A 48 -7.18 -0.50 -8.40
N LYS A 49 -6.58 -1.35 -9.23
CA LYS A 49 -5.65 -2.40 -8.81
C LYS A 49 -4.36 -2.35 -9.58
N THR A 50 -3.25 -2.41 -8.89
CA THR A 50 -1.94 -2.66 -9.47
C THR A 50 -1.69 -4.17 -9.56
N VAL A 51 -0.77 -4.61 -10.44
CA VAL A 51 -0.44 -6.04 -10.59
C VAL A 51 0.13 -6.62 -9.30
N LYS A 52 0.95 -5.83 -8.59
CA LYS A 52 1.46 -6.15 -7.26
C LYS A 52 1.05 -5.09 -6.25
N SER A 53 0.86 -5.51 -5.01
CA SER A 53 0.67 -4.60 -3.90
C SER A 53 1.92 -3.70 -3.70
N PRO A 54 1.77 -2.45 -3.24
CA PRO A 54 2.88 -1.58 -2.88
C PRO A 54 3.63 -2.02 -1.61
N LYS A 55 3.33 -3.17 -1.04
CA LYS A 55 4.03 -3.71 0.14
C LYS A 55 5.54 -3.80 -0.04
N ASP A 56 6.02 -3.96 -1.29
CA ASP A 56 7.45 -4.06 -1.61
C ASP A 56 8.25 -2.82 -1.14
N ALA A 57 7.60 -1.67 -0.94
CA ALA A 57 8.24 -0.49 -0.37
C ALA A 57 8.62 -0.69 1.11
N PHE A 58 7.86 -1.51 1.84
CA PHE A 58 8.06 -1.82 3.26
C PHE A 58 8.66 -3.22 3.49
N PHE A 59 8.26 -4.18 2.66
CA PHE A 59 8.71 -5.57 2.69
C PHE A 59 9.14 -5.99 1.29
N PRO A 60 10.40 -5.70 0.89
CA PRO A 60 10.91 -5.97 -0.46
C PRO A 60 11.01 -7.46 -0.74
N GLN A 61 10.97 -7.84 -2.02
CA GLN A 61 11.05 -9.24 -2.46
C GLN A 61 12.40 -9.89 -2.18
N SER A 62 13.47 -9.11 -2.14
CA SER A 62 14.79 -9.57 -1.73
C SER A 62 15.55 -8.43 -1.07
N GLU A 63 16.35 -8.77 -0.08
CA GLU A 63 17.14 -7.83 0.69
C GLU A 63 18.40 -8.50 1.21
N ASN A 64 19.52 -7.80 1.13
CA ASN A 64 20.76 -8.24 1.75
C ASN A 64 20.74 -7.90 3.24
N LEU A 65 20.99 -8.88 4.10
CA LEU A 65 21.07 -8.69 5.55
C LEU A 65 22.51 -8.41 6.00
N TYR A 66 23.49 -9.03 5.35
CA TYR A 66 24.92 -8.86 5.64
C TYR A 66 25.77 -9.23 4.43
N THR A 67 27.00 -8.75 4.41
CA THR A 67 28.02 -9.13 3.45
C THR A 67 29.12 -9.90 4.17
N VAL A 68 29.53 -11.03 3.59
CA VAL A 68 30.64 -11.84 4.09
C VAL A 68 31.84 -11.67 3.17
N GLN A 69 32.98 -11.25 3.74
CA GLN A 69 34.26 -11.16 3.03
C GLN A 69 35.24 -12.17 3.59
N ARG A 70 35.93 -12.89 2.72
CA ARG A 70 36.95 -13.85 3.10
C ARG A 70 38.31 -13.48 2.53
N GLU A 71 39.28 -13.28 3.41
CA GLU A 71 40.69 -13.11 3.04
C GLU A 71 41.51 -14.28 3.61
N GLY A 72 41.80 -15.28 2.79
CA GLY A 72 42.48 -16.48 3.21
C GLY A 72 41.71 -17.26 4.29
N LYS A 73 42.20 -17.23 5.55
CA LYS A 73 41.52 -17.87 6.69
C LYS A 73 40.72 -16.87 7.56
N LYS A 74 40.79 -15.60 7.22
CA LYS A 74 40.09 -14.56 7.96
C LYS A 74 38.72 -14.33 7.35
N LEU A 75 37.68 -14.28 8.18
CA LEU A 75 36.29 -13.99 7.80
C LEU A 75 35.89 -12.66 8.44
N SER A 76 35.31 -11.76 7.63
CA SER A 76 34.66 -10.53 8.08
C SER A 76 33.20 -10.58 7.72
N ILE A 77 32.31 -10.26 8.67
CA ILE A 77 30.85 -10.18 8.45
C ILE A 77 30.44 -8.74 8.74
N GLU A 78 29.90 -8.08 7.72
CA GLU A 78 29.47 -6.70 7.79
C GLU A 78 27.94 -6.65 7.63
N PRO A 79 27.19 -6.22 8.69
CA PRO A 79 25.75 -6.08 8.59
C PRO A 79 25.39 -4.99 7.58
N GLN A 80 24.28 -5.17 6.86
CA GLN A 80 23.74 -4.15 5.99
C GLN A 80 23.15 -3.00 6.81
N ALA A 81 23.37 -1.77 6.36
CA ALA A 81 22.78 -0.59 6.98
C ALA A 81 21.25 -0.57 6.81
N LEU A 82 20.55 -0.11 7.85
CA LEU A 82 19.10 0.09 7.78
C LEU A 82 18.76 1.23 6.81
N LYS A 83 17.59 1.17 6.19
CA LYS A 83 17.08 2.25 5.35
C LYS A 83 16.53 3.37 6.23
N GLU A 84 17.34 4.40 6.48
CA GLU A 84 16.99 5.59 7.29
C GLU A 84 16.59 6.79 6.41
N GLN A 85 16.43 6.60 5.11
CA GLN A 85 16.00 7.63 4.18
C GLN A 85 14.47 7.67 4.11
N ASN A 86 13.90 8.87 4.27
CA ASN A 86 12.47 9.08 4.13
C ASN A 86 11.99 8.81 2.70
N PHE A 87 10.82 8.23 2.58
CA PHE A 87 10.16 7.97 1.31
C PHE A 87 8.65 8.10 1.43
N VAL A 88 7.99 8.34 0.30
CA VAL A 88 6.53 8.41 0.19
C VAL A 88 6.02 7.32 -0.74
N VAL A 89 4.97 6.63 -0.34
CA VAL A 89 4.19 5.74 -1.21
C VAL A 89 2.85 6.41 -1.45
N PHE A 90 2.65 6.93 -2.65
CA PHE A 90 1.48 7.72 -3.01
C PHE A 90 0.52 6.91 -3.90
N GLY A 91 -0.76 6.89 -3.53
CA GLY A 91 -1.81 6.22 -4.28
C GLY A 91 -2.17 4.82 -3.76
N MET A 92 -1.73 4.45 -2.55
CA MET A 92 -2.12 3.19 -1.91
C MET A 92 -3.62 3.13 -1.66
N LYS A 93 -4.25 2.00 -1.96
CA LYS A 93 -5.66 1.76 -1.65
C LYS A 93 -5.84 1.27 -0.21
N ALA A 94 -7.04 1.47 0.36
CA ALA A 94 -7.35 1.08 1.73
C ALA A 94 -7.06 -0.41 2.03
N CYS A 95 -7.29 -1.30 1.08
CA CYS A 95 -6.99 -2.73 1.20
C CYS A 95 -5.47 -3.01 1.29
N ASP A 96 -4.63 -2.30 0.54
CA ASP A 96 -3.17 -2.43 0.63
C ASP A 96 -2.63 -1.90 1.97
N ILE A 97 -3.19 -0.79 2.44
CA ILE A 97 -2.86 -0.23 3.77
C ILE A 97 -3.20 -1.23 4.87
N GLN A 98 -4.36 -1.89 4.78
CA GLN A 98 -4.71 -2.95 5.72
C GLN A 98 -3.76 -4.15 5.61
N GLY A 99 -3.28 -4.48 4.41
CA GLY A 99 -2.23 -5.47 4.19
C GLY A 99 -0.93 -5.12 4.94
N VAL A 100 -0.49 -3.86 4.88
CA VAL A 100 0.67 -3.39 5.64
C VAL A 100 0.44 -3.51 7.15
N LYS A 101 -0.76 -3.20 7.67
CA LYS A 101 -1.09 -3.39 9.10
C LYS A 101 -1.03 -4.86 9.53
N VAL A 102 -1.35 -5.79 8.62
CA VAL A 102 -1.16 -7.23 8.90
C VAL A 102 0.33 -7.58 9.01
N LEU A 103 1.19 -7.01 8.17
CA LEU A 103 2.65 -7.16 8.28
C LEU A 103 3.18 -6.51 9.56
N ASP A 104 2.66 -5.35 9.96
CA ASP A 104 3.02 -4.68 11.22
C ASP A 104 2.81 -5.60 12.42
N ASN A 105 1.71 -6.36 12.47
CA ASN A 105 1.42 -7.30 13.56
C ASN A 105 2.45 -8.43 13.67
N VAL A 106 3.14 -8.76 12.58
CA VAL A 106 4.17 -9.81 12.56
C VAL A 106 5.55 -9.21 12.82
N PHE A 107 5.96 -8.23 12.02
CA PHE A 107 7.34 -7.74 12.00
C PHE A 107 7.66 -6.67 13.06
N LEU A 108 6.64 -6.03 13.65
CA LEU A 108 6.81 -5.10 14.78
C LEU A 108 6.53 -5.75 16.14
N SER A 109 6.16 -7.05 16.19
CA SER A 109 6.07 -7.80 17.44
C SER A 109 7.45 -8.33 17.86
N ASP A 110 7.60 -8.74 19.12
CA ASP A 110 8.86 -9.25 19.66
C ASP A 110 9.17 -10.68 19.17
N PRO A 111 10.35 -10.94 18.57
CA PRO A 111 11.45 -10.01 18.27
C PRO A 111 11.16 -9.14 17.05
N ILE A 112 11.36 -7.82 17.19
CA ILE A 112 11.12 -6.84 16.13
C ILE A 112 12.10 -7.06 14.97
N ASP A 113 11.59 -7.09 13.74
CA ASP A 113 12.39 -7.01 12.52
C ASP A 113 12.87 -5.56 12.30
N SER A 114 14.15 -5.32 12.53
CA SER A 114 14.74 -3.98 12.46
C SER A 114 14.72 -3.37 11.06
N PHE A 115 14.81 -4.18 9.99
CA PHE A 115 14.75 -3.70 8.61
C PHE A 115 13.34 -3.24 8.23
N TYR A 116 12.34 -4.03 8.61
CA TYR A 116 10.95 -3.65 8.42
C TYR A 116 10.58 -2.42 9.25
N ALA A 117 10.96 -2.39 10.53
CA ALA A 117 10.69 -1.28 11.44
C ALA A 117 11.27 0.03 10.93
N ALA A 118 12.52 0.04 10.45
CA ALA A 118 13.14 1.23 9.87
C ALA A 118 12.35 1.76 8.66
N ARG A 119 11.88 0.89 7.75
CA ARG A 119 11.05 1.32 6.63
C ARG A 119 9.69 1.85 7.07
N ARG A 120 9.08 1.23 8.08
CA ARG A 120 7.81 1.72 8.63
C ARG A 120 7.97 3.08 9.32
N GLU A 121 9.10 3.32 9.96
CA GLU A 121 9.43 4.60 10.58
C GLU A 121 9.63 5.70 9.53
N HIS A 122 10.35 5.42 8.44
CA HIS A 122 10.71 6.42 7.43
C HIS A 122 9.72 6.53 6.26
N GLY A 123 8.82 5.57 6.10
CA GLY A 123 7.80 5.59 5.05
C GLY A 123 6.57 6.43 5.43
N THR A 124 6.14 7.30 4.52
CA THR A 124 4.88 8.05 4.61
C THR A 124 3.91 7.52 3.56
N ILE A 125 2.68 7.22 3.96
CA ILE A 125 1.64 6.68 3.07
C ILE A 125 0.65 7.78 2.71
N VAL A 126 0.56 8.09 1.43
CA VAL A 126 -0.52 8.91 0.86
C VAL A 126 -1.52 7.97 0.19
N ALA A 127 -2.66 7.81 0.84
CA ALA A 127 -3.71 6.92 0.38
C ALA A 127 -4.58 7.57 -0.70
N MET A 128 -5.03 6.78 -1.67
CA MET A 128 -6.03 7.17 -2.66
C MET A 128 -7.32 6.39 -2.43
N ALA A 129 -8.42 7.07 -2.17
CA ALA A 129 -9.75 6.46 -2.12
C ALA A 129 -10.08 5.73 -3.43
N CYS A 130 -10.87 4.68 -3.35
CA CYS A 130 -11.39 4.03 -4.55
C CYS A 130 -12.48 4.90 -5.17
N HIS A 131 -12.49 4.97 -6.51
CA HIS A 131 -13.54 5.65 -7.25
C HIS A 131 -14.60 4.65 -7.74
N GLU A 132 -14.18 3.55 -8.36
CA GLU A 132 -15.07 2.50 -8.87
C GLU A 132 -14.63 1.11 -8.37
N PRO A 133 -15.10 0.68 -7.18
CA PRO A 133 -14.88 -0.70 -6.72
C PRO A 133 -15.47 -1.73 -7.70
N GLU A 134 -14.77 -2.86 -7.89
CA GLU A 134 -15.15 -3.95 -8.80
C GLU A 134 -15.88 -5.08 -8.08
N GLU A 135 -16.53 -5.98 -8.85
CA GLU A 135 -17.24 -7.17 -8.34
C GLU A 135 -16.37 -8.08 -7.45
N SER A 136 -15.05 -8.10 -7.69
CA SER A 136 -14.10 -8.89 -6.89
C SER A 136 -13.65 -8.18 -5.60
N CYS A 137 -14.10 -6.97 -5.31
CA CYS A 137 -13.78 -6.26 -4.08
C CYS A 137 -14.58 -6.81 -2.90
N PHE A 138 -13.90 -6.99 -1.77
CA PHE A 138 -14.47 -7.52 -0.53
C PHE A 138 -14.07 -6.71 0.72
N CYS A 139 -13.68 -5.44 0.53
CA CYS A 139 -13.22 -4.56 1.62
C CYS A 139 -14.21 -4.48 2.77
N LYS A 140 -15.50 -4.35 2.47
CA LYS A 140 -16.57 -4.24 3.47
C LYS A 140 -16.63 -5.46 4.40
N ALA A 141 -16.40 -6.68 3.90
CA ALA A 141 -16.40 -7.89 4.72
C ALA A 141 -15.32 -7.86 5.83
N PHE A 142 -14.24 -7.11 5.61
CA PHE A 142 -13.15 -6.91 6.58
C PHE A 142 -13.22 -5.56 7.32
N GLY A 143 -14.32 -4.83 7.20
CA GLY A 143 -14.49 -3.52 7.85
C GLY A 143 -13.56 -2.44 7.29
N ILE A 144 -13.10 -2.59 6.05
CA ILE A 144 -12.23 -1.62 5.38
C ILE A 144 -13.11 -0.63 4.60
N ASP A 145 -13.00 0.64 4.93
CA ASP A 145 -13.65 1.72 4.19
C ASP A 145 -12.77 2.16 3.02
N CYS A 146 -13.17 1.81 1.81
CA CYS A 146 -12.44 2.18 0.60
C CYS A 146 -12.72 3.62 0.13
N ALA A 147 -13.75 4.27 0.67
CA ALA A 147 -14.08 5.67 0.42
C ALA A 147 -13.36 6.61 1.40
N GLU A 148 -12.90 6.09 2.56
CA GLU A 148 -12.21 6.88 3.57
C GLU A 148 -10.95 6.14 4.08
N PRO A 149 -9.89 6.07 3.25
CA PRO A 149 -8.70 5.32 3.59
C PRO A 149 -7.92 5.95 4.75
N ALA A 150 -7.56 5.14 5.75
CA ALA A 150 -6.82 5.56 6.95
C ALA A 150 -5.32 5.35 6.76
N ALA A 151 -4.60 6.44 6.40
CA ALA A 151 -3.15 6.50 6.20
C ALA A 151 -2.56 7.77 6.82
N ASP A 152 -1.34 8.17 6.45
CA ASP A 152 -0.77 9.45 6.89
C ASP A 152 -1.50 10.63 6.23
N VAL A 153 -1.80 10.47 4.93
CA VAL A 153 -2.65 11.40 4.18
C VAL A 153 -3.70 10.60 3.43
N ALA A 154 -4.95 11.03 3.48
CA ALA A 154 -6.02 10.55 2.66
C ALA A 154 -6.28 11.49 1.48
N THR A 155 -6.47 10.94 0.28
CA THR A 155 -6.75 11.71 -0.93
C THR A 155 -7.92 11.13 -1.73
N TRP A 156 -8.61 12.00 -2.45
CA TRP A 156 -9.75 11.69 -3.29
C TRP A 156 -9.64 12.45 -4.61
N MET A 157 -9.86 11.78 -5.72
CA MET A 157 -9.94 12.43 -7.03
C MET A 157 -11.40 12.69 -7.37
N VAL A 158 -11.82 13.94 -7.38
CA VAL A 158 -13.22 14.35 -7.64
C VAL A 158 -13.24 15.50 -8.64
N GLU A 159 -13.96 15.33 -9.76
CA GLU A 159 -14.14 16.37 -10.78
C GLU A 159 -12.85 17.05 -11.27
N GLY A 160 -11.74 16.29 -11.35
CA GLY A 160 -10.45 16.81 -11.84
C GLY A 160 -9.62 17.52 -10.76
N GLU A 161 -10.03 17.46 -9.50
CA GLU A 161 -9.27 17.96 -8.37
C GLU A 161 -8.89 16.81 -7.42
N LEU A 162 -7.67 16.80 -6.91
CA LEU A 162 -7.22 15.91 -5.86
C LEU A 162 -7.45 16.60 -4.51
N TYR A 163 -8.37 16.08 -3.72
CA TYR A 163 -8.56 16.50 -2.32
C TYR A 163 -7.52 15.84 -1.43
N TRP A 164 -7.06 16.55 -0.41
CA TRP A 164 -5.93 16.19 0.44
C TRP A 164 -6.25 16.46 1.91
N LYS A 165 -6.12 15.44 2.76
CA LYS A 165 -6.36 15.53 4.20
C LYS A 165 -5.27 14.79 4.95
N ALA A 166 -4.42 15.52 5.69
CA ALA A 166 -3.48 14.92 6.64
C ALA A 166 -4.23 14.30 7.82
N LEU A 167 -3.78 13.12 8.26
CA LEU A 167 -4.40 12.37 9.35
C LEU A 167 -3.41 12.03 10.48
N THR A 168 -2.09 12.18 10.23
CA THR A 168 -1.02 11.92 11.20
C THR A 168 0.02 13.03 11.16
N GLU A 169 0.92 13.06 12.15
CA GLU A 169 2.05 14.00 12.17
C GLU A 169 2.94 13.90 10.92
N LYS A 170 3.15 12.68 10.39
CA LYS A 170 3.87 12.50 9.11
C LYS A 170 3.12 13.13 7.94
N GLY A 171 1.80 12.96 7.92
CA GLY A 171 0.94 13.58 6.92
C GLY A 171 0.93 15.10 7.02
N GLU A 172 0.92 15.67 8.22
CA GLU A 172 1.02 17.12 8.45
C GLU A 172 2.38 17.66 7.99
N ALA A 173 3.47 16.97 8.31
CA ALA A 173 4.82 17.34 7.87
C ALA A 173 4.94 17.33 6.34
N LEU A 174 4.41 16.30 5.67
CA LEU A 174 4.39 16.23 4.22
C LEU A 174 3.52 17.35 3.62
N THR A 175 2.33 17.60 4.19
CA THR A 175 1.42 18.68 3.76
C THR A 175 2.11 20.04 3.82
N LYS A 176 2.80 20.32 4.92
CA LYS A 176 3.57 21.57 5.09
C LYS A 176 4.69 21.72 4.05
N ALA A 177 5.34 20.63 3.69
CA ALA A 177 6.41 20.66 2.68
C ALA A 177 5.91 21.02 1.28
N VAL A 178 4.63 20.74 0.97
CA VAL A 178 4.01 21.01 -0.34
C VAL A 178 2.90 22.07 -0.29
N GLU A 179 2.76 22.77 0.83
CA GLU A 179 1.66 23.71 1.10
C GLU A 179 1.51 24.80 0.03
N SER A 180 2.63 25.26 -0.55
CA SER A 180 2.63 26.26 -1.62
C SER A 180 1.92 25.84 -2.91
N LEU A 181 1.71 24.54 -3.10
CA LEU A 181 1.02 23.93 -4.25
C LEU A 181 -0.44 23.59 -3.96
N LEU A 182 -0.84 23.67 -2.70
CA LEU A 182 -2.15 23.29 -2.24
C LEU A 182 -3.04 24.54 -2.02
N VAL A 183 -4.32 24.39 -2.30
CA VAL A 183 -5.34 25.41 -2.04
C VAL A 183 -6.28 24.91 -0.95
N GLU A 184 -6.66 25.75 -0.02
CA GLU A 184 -7.65 25.38 1.00
C GLU A 184 -9.00 25.07 0.33
N ALA A 185 -9.57 23.92 0.70
CA ALA A 185 -10.90 23.52 0.26
C ALA A 185 -11.98 24.24 1.05
N ASP A 186 -13.04 24.67 0.38
CA ASP A 186 -14.17 25.39 0.99
C ASP A 186 -15.36 24.46 1.37
N GLY A 187 -16.49 25.06 1.76
CA GLY A 187 -17.69 24.31 2.14
C GLY A 187 -18.33 23.55 0.96
N ALA A 188 -18.29 24.11 -0.25
CA ALA A 188 -18.81 23.43 -1.43
C ALA A 188 -17.94 22.24 -1.83
N ASP A 189 -16.65 22.35 -1.64
CA ASP A 189 -15.69 21.23 -1.83
C ASP A 189 -15.97 20.08 -0.85
N ALA A 190 -16.28 20.41 0.40
CA ALA A 190 -16.64 19.41 1.40
C ALA A 190 -17.93 18.65 1.03
N GLU A 191 -18.95 19.35 0.52
CA GLU A 191 -20.21 18.74 0.05
C GLU A 191 -19.96 17.79 -1.14
N LYS A 192 -19.14 18.19 -2.11
CA LYS A 192 -18.75 17.34 -3.25
C LYS A 192 -18.04 16.08 -2.81
N LEU A 193 -17.09 16.20 -1.89
CA LEU A 193 -16.36 15.07 -1.36
C LEU A 193 -17.27 14.08 -0.63
N GLU A 194 -18.21 14.58 0.20
CA GLU A 194 -19.17 13.71 0.86
C GLU A 194 -20.14 13.04 -0.12
N ALA A 195 -20.55 13.72 -1.18
CA ALA A 195 -21.35 13.12 -2.24
C ALA A 195 -20.60 11.97 -2.93
N GLU A 196 -19.31 12.15 -3.24
CA GLU A 196 -18.48 11.10 -3.84
C GLU A 196 -18.31 9.89 -2.89
N LYS A 197 -18.00 10.10 -1.62
CA LYS A 197 -17.92 9.04 -0.62
C LYS A 197 -19.23 8.22 -0.54
N ASN A 198 -20.37 8.90 -0.52
CA ASN A 198 -21.67 8.25 -0.49
C ASN A 198 -21.96 7.46 -1.76
N ALA A 199 -21.52 7.94 -2.93
CA ALA A 199 -21.63 7.22 -4.18
C ALA A 199 -20.80 5.92 -4.14
N ILE A 200 -19.57 5.98 -3.66
CA ILE A 200 -18.69 4.82 -3.47
C ILE A 200 -19.32 3.80 -2.51
N HIS A 201 -19.83 4.24 -1.36
CA HIS A 201 -20.51 3.37 -0.41
C HIS A 201 -21.71 2.69 -1.06
N THR A 202 -22.49 3.42 -1.88
CA THR A 202 -23.64 2.86 -2.60
C THR A 202 -23.24 1.76 -3.59
N ILE A 203 -22.07 1.89 -4.25
CA ILE A 203 -21.52 0.86 -5.11
C ILE A 203 -21.11 -0.36 -4.27
N VAL A 204 -20.33 -0.14 -3.21
CA VAL A 204 -19.82 -1.19 -2.33
C VAL A 204 -20.94 -2.05 -1.74
N GLU A 205 -22.05 -1.43 -1.32
CA GLU A 205 -23.22 -2.14 -0.77
C GLU A 205 -23.82 -3.18 -1.74
N LYS A 206 -23.66 -2.97 -3.03
CA LYS A 206 -24.22 -3.82 -4.11
C LYS A 206 -23.24 -4.91 -4.59
N LEU A 207 -21.98 -4.89 -4.14
CA LEU A 207 -20.99 -5.85 -4.60
C LEU A 207 -21.27 -7.27 -4.08
N PRO A 208 -20.90 -8.31 -4.83
CA PRO A 208 -21.23 -9.72 -4.49
C PRO A 208 -20.72 -10.14 -3.12
N TYR A 209 -19.55 -9.62 -2.68
CA TYR A 209 -18.90 -10.00 -1.43
C TYR A 209 -19.15 -9.04 -0.26
N SER A 210 -20.04 -8.05 -0.41
CA SER A 210 -20.34 -7.06 0.64
C SER A 210 -20.92 -7.67 1.91
N ASN A 211 -21.65 -8.77 1.78
CA ASN A 211 -22.29 -9.48 2.88
C ASN A 211 -21.60 -10.81 3.19
N LEU A 212 -20.33 -10.98 2.80
CA LEU A 212 -19.56 -12.17 3.13
C LEU A 212 -19.41 -12.31 4.64
N SER A 213 -19.86 -13.44 5.20
CA SER A 213 -19.69 -13.74 6.60
C SER A 213 -18.28 -14.30 6.86
N LEU A 214 -17.61 -13.71 7.83
CA LEU A 214 -16.32 -14.20 8.34
C LEU A 214 -16.50 -15.03 9.62
N GLU A 215 -17.73 -15.43 9.97
CA GLU A 215 -18.01 -16.32 11.10
C GLU A 215 -17.27 -17.65 10.96
N GLY A 216 -16.62 -18.09 12.02
CA GLY A 216 -15.82 -19.31 12.02
C GLY A 216 -14.44 -19.19 11.35
N TRP A 217 -14.00 -17.97 10.95
CA TRP A 217 -12.67 -17.74 10.40
C TRP A 217 -11.69 -17.13 11.44
N ASN A 218 -11.93 -17.39 12.72
CA ASN A 218 -11.07 -16.93 13.82
C ASN A 218 -11.00 -17.96 14.94
N GLY A 219 -10.00 -17.82 15.82
CA GLY A 219 -9.83 -18.66 17.00
C GLY A 219 -9.80 -20.15 16.69
N ASP A 220 -10.41 -20.95 17.58
CA ASP A 220 -10.42 -22.42 17.48
C ASP A 220 -11.18 -22.95 16.25
N ALA A 221 -12.19 -22.21 15.78
CA ALA A 221 -12.94 -22.57 14.59
C ALA A 221 -12.09 -22.57 13.31
N LEU A 222 -10.94 -21.86 13.28
CA LEU A 222 -10.02 -21.88 12.17
C LEU A 222 -9.43 -23.27 11.88
N THR A 223 -9.26 -24.09 12.92
CA THR A 223 -8.75 -25.48 12.78
C THR A 223 -9.69 -26.34 11.93
N GLU A 224 -11.01 -26.17 12.07
CA GLU A 224 -11.99 -26.88 11.24
C GLU A 224 -11.89 -26.46 9.77
N LYS A 225 -11.71 -25.15 9.52
CA LYS A 225 -11.50 -24.63 8.16
C LYS A 225 -10.21 -25.15 7.55
N PHE A 226 -9.12 -25.20 8.33
CA PHE A 226 -7.84 -25.75 7.89
C PHE A 226 -7.95 -27.21 7.47
N ASN A 227 -8.71 -28.02 8.18
CA ASN A 227 -8.92 -29.45 7.88
C ASN A 227 -10.09 -29.71 6.92
N SER A 228 -10.66 -28.68 6.30
CA SER A 228 -11.79 -28.83 5.39
C SER A 228 -11.43 -29.64 4.13
N PRO A 229 -12.25 -30.62 3.71
CA PRO A 229 -12.01 -31.39 2.49
C PRO A 229 -12.06 -30.52 1.20
N VAL A 230 -12.57 -29.30 1.27
CA VAL A 230 -12.60 -28.36 0.13
C VAL A 230 -11.19 -28.11 -0.43
N TRP A 231 -10.15 -28.20 0.39
CA TRP A 231 -8.76 -28.00 -0.03
C TRP A 231 -8.29 -29.07 -1.03
N GLU A 232 -8.83 -30.29 -0.97
CA GLU A 232 -8.53 -31.38 -1.90
C GLU A 232 -8.95 -31.06 -3.35
N GLU A 233 -9.92 -30.16 -3.52
CA GLU A 233 -10.38 -29.70 -4.84
C GLU A 233 -9.66 -28.41 -5.26
N LEU A 234 -9.48 -27.48 -4.33
CA LEU A 234 -8.93 -26.15 -4.64
C LEU A 234 -7.47 -26.18 -5.13
N TYR A 235 -6.65 -27.14 -4.69
CA TYR A 235 -5.27 -27.20 -5.13
C TYR A 235 -5.06 -27.86 -6.51
N LYS A 236 -6.02 -28.62 -7.03
CA LYS A 236 -5.90 -29.40 -8.28
C LYS A 236 -5.47 -28.57 -9.50
N PRO A 237 -6.00 -27.36 -9.72
CA PRO A 237 -5.54 -26.52 -10.83
C PRO A 237 -4.22 -25.77 -10.55
N CYS A 238 -3.63 -25.91 -9.36
CA CYS A 238 -2.45 -25.18 -8.96
C CYS A 238 -1.20 -25.71 -9.66
N LEU A 239 -0.47 -24.82 -10.35
CA LEU A 239 0.80 -25.11 -11.01
C LEU A 239 2.03 -24.93 -10.09
N ALA A 240 1.84 -24.61 -8.82
CA ALA A 240 2.89 -24.31 -7.84
C ALA A 240 3.87 -23.20 -8.28
N CYS A 241 3.41 -22.24 -9.08
CA CYS A 241 4.26 -21.14 -9.60
C CYS A 241 4.57 -20.04 -8.58
N GLY A 242 3.92 -20.01 -7.41
CA GLY A 242 4.15 -19.03 -6.36
C GLY A 242 3.60 -17.61 -6.62
N THR A 243 3.01 -17.34 -7.79
CA THR A 243 2.51 -15.99 -8.15
C THR A 243 1.56 -15.42 -7.11
N CYS A 244 0.65 -16.22 -6.57
CA CYS A 244 -0.32 -15.77 -5.56
C CYS A 244 0.35 -15.25 -4.27
N THR A 245 1.49 -15.82 -3.87
CA THR A 245 2.26 -15.34 -2.71
C THR A 245 3.03 -14.06 -3.03
N PHE A 246 3.45 -13.87 -4.27
CA PHE A 246 4.15 -12.67 -4.71
C PHE A 246 3.24 -11.43 -4.77
N VAL A 247 2.00 -11.61 -5.25
CA VAL A 247 1.07 -10.49 -5.45
C VAL A 247 0.23 -10.19 -4.20
N CYS A 248 0.10 -11.14 -3.27
CA CYS A 248 -0.73 -10.98 -2.07
C CYS A 248 -0.16 -9.91 -1.12
N PRO A 249 -0.96 -8.92 -0.72
CA PRO A 249 -0.50 -7.85 0.18
C PRO A 249 -0.19 -8.33 1.60
N THR A 250 -0.74 -9.47 2.02
CA THR A 250 -0.58 -10.02 3.38
C THR A 250 0.39 -11.19 3.47
N CYS A 251 0.92 -11.69 2.33
CA CYS A 251 1.92 -12.76 2.35
C CYS A 251 3.26 -12.25 2.87
N GLN A 252 3.79 -12.96 3.87
CA GLN A 252 4.97 -12.55 4.65
C GLN A 252 6.04 -13.64 4.75
N CYS A 253 5.85 -14.79 4.05
CA CYS A 253 6.86 -15.84 4.02
C CYS A 253 8.11 -15.38 3.29
N TYR A 254 9.29 -15.71 3.84
CA TYR A 254 10.59 -15.43 3.27
C TYR A 254 11.54 -16.61 3.49
N ASP A 255 12.62 -16.62 2.75
CA ASP A 255 13.69 -17.61 2.83
C ASP A 255 15.04 -16.86 2.97
N ILE A 256 15.92 -17.35 3.82
CA ILE A 256 17.25 -16.78 4.03
C ILE A 256 18.25 -17.69 3.33
N LYS A 257 19.04 -17.11 2.43
CA LYS A 257 20.05 -17.84 1.62
C LYS A 257 21.37 -17.10 1.63
N ASP A 258 22.44 -17.88 1.69
CA ASP A 258 23.78 -17.39 1.40
C ASP A 258 24.04 -17.47 -0.10
N TYR A 259 24.66 -16.41 -0.63
CA TYR A 259 25.11 -16.34 -2.02
C TYR A 259 26.60 -16.02 -2.06
N ASP A 260 27.32 -16.68 -2.98
CA ASP A 260 28.72 -16.39 -3.31
C ASP A 260 28.82 -15.24 -4.33
#